data_8a81b3c4a5a50af7c43662fd36b93783
#
_entry.id   8a81b3c4a5a50af7c43662fd36b93783
#
_cell.length_a   1.000
_cell.length_b   1.000
_cell.length_c   1.000
_cell.angle_alpha   90.00
_cell.angle_beta   90.00
_cell.angle_gamma   90.00
#
_symmetry.space_group_name_H-M   'P 1'
#
loop_
_entity.id
_entity.type
_entity.pdbx_description
1 polymer ?
#
loop_
_entity_poly.entity_id
_entity_poly.type
_entity_poly.pdbx_seq_one_letter_code
_entity_poly.pdbx_strand_id
1 'polypeptide(L)'
;YIYDEETGLYYLRSRYYNPKLSRFINADDVEALGADGDINGYQLFNYCMNDPVNRRDEAGSWSLPNWAKVAIGAALIVGAAVVATVATGGVACFAYGAAIGAAKGAVSGAIGGAISGAIESRIATGSWDGALEAAIDGAADGFLGGAIGGFIVGGLTSPNCFVAGTPIQTE
;
A
#
# COMPACT_ATOMS: atom_id res chain seq x y z
N TYR A 1 1.16 11.10 -15.09
CA TYR A 1 0.07 11.69 -15.89
C TYR A 1 0.48 11.70 -17.36
N ILE A 2 -0.36 11.16 -18.22
CA ILE A 2 -0.19 11.24 -19.67
C ILE A 2 -1.22 12.25 -20.18
N TYR A 3 -0.74 13.33 -20.79
CA TYR A 3 -1.63 14.32 -21.40
C TYR A 3 -2.01 13.89 -22.81
N ASP A 4 -3.28 13.85 -23.09
CA ASP A 4 -3.84 13.57 -24.41
C ASP A 4 -4.20 14.92 -25.07
N GLU A 5 -3.45 15.29 -26.10
CA GLU A 5 -3.62 16.56 -26.82
C GLU A 5 -4.94 16.62 -27.59
N GLU A 6 -5.46 15.48 -28.07
CA GLU A 6 -6.69 15.44 -28.86
C GLU A 6 -7.92 15.70 -27.99
N THR A 7 -7.97 15.13 -26.81
CA THR A 7 -9.11 15.27 -25.88
C THR A 7 -8.92 16.35 -24.83
N GLY A 8 -7.68 16.79 -24.59
CA GLY A 8 -7.34 17.72 -23.52
C GLY A 8 -7.47 17.13 -22.11
N LEU A 9 -7.45 15.82 -21.99
CA LEU A 9 -7.57 15.09 -20.74
C LEU A 9 -6.22 14.58 -20.25
N TYR A 10 -6.10 14.33 -18.95
CA TYR A 10 -4.96 13.63 -18.37
C TYR A 10 -5.36 12.21 -18.03
N TYR A 11 -4.62 11.24 -18.53
CA TYR A 11 -4.76 9.84 -18.15
C TYR A 11 -3.92 9.54 -16.92
N LEU A 12 -4.58 9.10 -15.84
CA LEU A 12 -3.99 8.77 -14.54
C LEU A 12 -4.08 7.27 -14.27
N ARG A 13 -3.64 6.45 -15.23
CA ARG A 13 -3.65 4.97 -15.14
C ARG A 13 -5.05 4.34 -15.04
N SER A 14 -5.85 4.69 -14.03
CA SER A 14 -7.20 4.12 -13.85
C SER A 14 -8.31 5.01 -14.39
N ARG A 15 -8.11 6.33 -14.36
CA ARG A 15 -9.15 7.30 -14.72
C ARG A 15 -8.62 8.43 -15.61
N TYR A 16 -9.55 9.11 -16.27
CA TYR A 16 -9.27 10.33 -17.03
C TYR A 16 -9.67 11.56 -16.23
N TYR A 17 -8.74 12.48 -16.04
CA TYR A 17 -8.96 13.75 -15.37
C TYR A 17 -9.20 14.86 -16.37
N ASN A 18 -10.26 15.64 -16.17
CA ASN A 18 -10.58 16.81 -16.97
C ASN A 18 -10.17 18.09 -16.22
N PRO A 19 -9.13 18.81 -16.67
CA PRO A 19 -8.66 20.02 -16.00
C PRO A 19 -9.66 21.16 -16.05
N LYS A 20 -10.53 21.20 -17.07
CA LYS A 20 -11.58 22.23 -17.20
C LYS A 20 -12.70 22.05 -16.19
N LEU A 21 -12.97 20.81 -15.78
CA LEU A 21 -14.00 20.47 -14.80
C LEU A 21 -13.41 20.25 -13.41
N SER A 22 -12.07 20.21 -13.27
CA SER A 22 -11.34 19.91 -12.04
C SER A 22 -11.77 18.60 -11.39
N ARG A 23 -12.11 17.57 -12.19
CA ARG A 23 -12.57 16.26 -11.73
C ARG A 23 -12.30 15.17 -12.74
N PHE A 24 -12.44 13.91 -12.27
CA PHE A 24 -12.43 12.76 -13.15
C PHE A 24 -13.70 12.69 -13.99
N ILE A 25 -13.60 12.16 -15.20
CA ILE A 25 -14.77 11.90 -16.09
C ILE A 25 -15.30 10.48 -15.91
N ASN A 26 -14.52 9.58 -15.30
CA ASN A 26 -14.91 8.22 -14.94
C ASN A 26 -15.12 8.16 -13.42
N ALA A 27 -16.12 7.39 -12.98
CA ALA A 27 -16.32 7.09 -11.57
C ALA A 27 -15.16 6.25 -11.02
N ASP A 28 -14.87 6.41 -9.74
CA ASP A 28 -13.99 5.51 -9.00
C ASP A 28 -14.66 4.15 -8.73
N ASP A 29 -13.90 3.20 -8.22
CA ASP A 29 -14.46 1.94 -7.81
C ASP A 29 -15.44 2.15 -6.64
N VAL A 30 -16.58 1.45 -6.69
CA VAL A 30 -17.60 1.53 -5.62
C VAL A 30 -17.08 1.04 -4.27
N GLU A 31 -16.03 0.22 -4.26
CA GLU A 31 -15.37 -0.22 -3.03
C GLU A 31 -14.64 0.92 -2.31
N ALA A 32 -14.31 2.00 -3.03
CA ALA A 32 -13.71 3.21 -2.46
C ALA A 32 -14.72 4.11 -1.74
N LEU A 33 -16.04 3.86 -1.87
CA LEU A 33 -17.08 4.67 -1.25
C LEU A 33 -16.96 4.69 0.27
N GLY A 34 -16.71 5.88 0.82
CA GLY A 34 -16.66 6.10 2.26
C GLY A 34 -15.49 5.44 2.98
N ALA A 35 -14.49 4.92 2.25
CA ALA A 35 -13.35 4.23 2.83
C ALA A 35 -12.52 5.11 3.79
N ASP A 36 -12.58 6.42 3.60
CA ASP A 36 -11.89 7.43 4.42
C ASP A 36 -12.75 8.02 5.54
N GLY A 37 -14.04 7.67 5.61
CA GLY A 37 -14.99 8.18 6.61
C GLY A 37 -15.37 9.66 6.41
N ASP A 38 -14.91 10.31 5.36
CA ASP A 38 -15.27 11.69 5.02
C ASP A 38 -16.42 11.71 4.01
N ILE A 39 -17.21 12.80 4.06
CA ILE A 39 -18.32 13.04 3.12
C ILE A 39 -17.82 13.15 1.67
N ASN A 40 -16.59 13.60 1.46
CA ASN A 40 -15.93 13.65 0.17
C ASN A 40 -15.65 12.27 -0.42
N GLY A 41 -15.49 11.24 0.41
CA GLY A 41 -15.30 9.86 -0.01
C GLY A 41 -16.51 9.22 -0.68
N TYR A 42 -17.69 9.88 -0.63
CA TYR A 42 -18.88 9.45 -1.36
C TYR A 42 -18.97 10.04 -2.78
N GLN A 43 -18.02 10.88 -3.17
CA GLN A 43 -17.98 11.49 -4.50
C GLN A 43 -16.98 10.77 -5.41
N LEU A 44 -17.44 9.80 -6.19
CA LEU A 44 -16.63 8.96 -7.07
C LEU A 44 -15.86 9.71 -8.18
N PHE A 45 -16.16 10.98 -8.41
CA PHE A 45 -15.52 11.79 -9.45
C PHE A 45 -14.53 12.82 -8.91
N ASN A 46 -14.33 12.86 -7.59
CA ASN A 46 -13.41 13.81 -6.95
C ASN A 46 -11.96 13.54 -7.35
N TYR A 47 -11.25 14.64 -7.62
CA TYR A 47 -9.80 14.62 -7.73
C TYR A 47 -9.19 15.15 -6.43
N CYS A 48 -8.27 14.37 -5.83
CA CYS A 48 -7.55 14.73 -4.61
C CYS A 48 -8.45 15.18 -3.45
N MET A 49 -9.67 14.64 -3.31
CA MET A 49 -10.67 15.07 -2.31
C MET A 49 -10.98 16.57 -2.36
N ASN A 50 -11.01 17.15 -3.56
CA ASN A 50 -11.14 18.58 -3.82
C ASN A 50 -10.02 19.46 -3.23
N ASP A 51 -8.87 18.90 -2.91
CA ASP A 51 -7.68 19.64 -2.43
C ASP A 51 -6.44 19.35 -3.32
N PRO A 52 -6.45 19.77 -4.58
CA PRO A 52 -5.36 19.48 -5.53
C PRO A 52 -4.08 20.29 -5.25
N VAL A 53 -4.11 21.23 -4.31
CA VAL A 53 -2.94 22.02 -3.93
C VAL A 53 -2.03 21.26 -2.97
N ASN A 54 -2.62 20.50 -2.04
CA ASN A 54 -1.89 19.78 -1.00
C ASN A 54 -1.84 18.27 -1.27
N ARG A 55 -2.55 17.78 -2.27
CA ARG A 55 -2.67 16.35 -2.58
C ARG A 55 -2.45 16.10 -4.06
N ARG A 56 -1.91 14.92 -4.35
CA ARG A 56 -1.72 14.43 -5.72
C ARG A 56 -2.29 13.02 -5.80
N ASP A 57 -3.03 12.74 -6.85
CA ASP A 57 -3.54 11.41 -7.14
C ASP A 57 -2.70 10.78 -8.25
N GLU A 58 -1.79 9.88 -7.92
CA GLU A 58 -0.83 9.32 -8.87
C GLU A 58 -1.37 8.16 -9.69
N ALA A 59 -2.36 7.48 -9.15
CA ALA A 59 -2.93 6.27 -9.76
C ALA A 59 -4.32 6.49 -10.35
N GLY A 60 -4.91 7.66 -10.14
CA GLY A 60 -6.30 7.91 -10.52
C GLY A 60 -7.30 7.18 -9.61
N SER A 61 -6.88 6.79 -8.42
CA SER A 61 -7.69 6.15 -7.39
C SER A 61 -7.28 6.71 -6.03
N TRP A 62 -8.07 6.47 -4.97
CA TRP A 62 -7.69 6.90 -3.64
C TRP A 62 -6.33 6.30 -3.25
N SER A 63 -5.39 7.15 -2.90
CA SER A 63 -4.05 6.75 -2.49
C SER A 63 -3.69 7.36 -1.15
N LEU A 64 -3.21 6.51 -0.24
CA LEU A 64 -2.63 6.97 1.01
C LEU A 64 -1.33 7.74 0.73
N PRO A 65 -1.06 8.85 1.43
CA PRO A 65 0.23 9.51 1.34
C PRO A 65 1.35 8.56 1.81
N ASN A 66 2.55 8.69 1.24
CA ASN A 66 3.66 7.77 1.50
C ASN A 66 3.99 7.61 2.98
N TRP A 67 3.95 8.69 3.76
CA TRP A 67 4.16 8.60 5.20
C TRP A 67 3.13 7.73 5.91
N ALA A 68 1.85 7.74 5.46
CA ALA A 68 0.80 6.91 6.04
C ALA A 68 0.99 5.43 5.66
N LYS A 69 1.39 5.13 4.43
CA LYS A 69 1.73 3.78 3.99
C LYS A 69 2.84 3.17 4.85
N VAL A 70 3.91 3.96 5.06
CA VAL A 70 5.03 3.56 5.91
C VAL A 70 4.61 3.42 7.38
N ALA A 71 3.80 4.34 7.89
CA ALA A 71 3.32 4.29 9.27
C ALA A 71 2.44 3.06 9.53
N ILE A 72 1.53 2.71 8.63
CA ILE A 72 0.68 1.52 8.73
C ILE A 72 1.53 0.26 8.68
N GLY A 73 2.46 0.14 7.73
CA GLY A 73 3.36 -1.01 7.62
C GLY A 73 4.23 -1.18 8.87
N ALA A 74 4.77 -0.09 9.40
CA ALA A 74 5.55 -0.10 10.65
C ALA A 74 4.69 -0.49 11.86
N ALA A 75 3.44 0.01 11.94
CA ALA A 75 2.50 -0.34 13.00
C ALA A 75 2.15 -1.84 13.00
N LEU A 76 2.01 -2.46 11.83
CA LEU A 76 1.81 -3.90 11.71
C LEU A 76 3.00 -4.70 12.26
N ILE A 77 4.24 -4.28 11.91
CA ILE A 77 5.46 -4.93 12.39
C ILE A 77 5.58 -4.83 13.92
N VAL A 78 5.44 -3.61 14.46
CA VAL A 78 5.56 -3.34 15.89
C VAL A 78 4.41 -4.00 16.66
N GLY A 79 3.17 -3.91 16.18
CA GLY A 79 2.00 -4.52 16.80
C GLY A 79 2.15 -6.03 16.90
N ALA A 80 2.58 -6.69 15.83
CA ALA A 80 2.84 -8.14 15.85
C ALA A 80 3.97 -8.51 16.83
N ALA A 81 5.05 -7.71 16.88
CA ALA A 81 6.14 -7.94 17.80
C ALA A 81 5.71 -7.80 19.27
N VAL A 82 4.90 -6.78 19.60
CA VAL A 82 4.34 -6.61 20.96
C VAL A 82 3.44 -7.78 21.34
N VAL A 83 2.53 -8.21 20.44
CA VAL A 83 1.68 -9.38 20.69
C VAL A 83 2.52 -10.62 20.90
N ALA A 84 3.59 -10.82 20.15
CA ALA A 84 4.50 -11.96 20.31
C ALA A 84 5.17 -12.00 21.68
N THR A 85 5.43 -10.85 22.32
CA THR A 85 6.07 -10.79 23.64
C THR A 85 5.11 -11.05 24.81
N VAL A 86 3.81 -10.72 24.65
CA VAL A 86 2.82 -10.85 25.74
C VAL A 86 1.91 -12.06 25.59
N ALA A 87 1.80 -12.62 24.39
CA ALA A 87 0.97 -13.78 24.12
C ALA A 87 1.69 -15.09 24.51
N THR A 88 0.91 -16.13 24.73
CA THR A 88 1.41 -17.48 25.04
C THR A 88 0.88 -18.51 24.03
N GLY A 89 1.61 -19.61 23.88
CA GLY A 89 1.19 -20.73 23.03
C GLY A 89 1.17 -20.37 21.53
N GLY A 90 0.17 -20.87 20.81
CA GLY A 90 0.04 -20.71 19.35
C GLY A 90 -0.08 -19.26 18.88
N VAL A 91 -0.67 -18.39 19.71
CA VAL A 91 -0.79 -16.95 19.38
C VAL A 91 0.58 -16.27 19.36
N ALA A 92 1.46 -16.61 20.31
CA ALA A 92 2.82 -16.07 20.33
C ALA A 92 3.62 -16.49 19.08
N CYS A 93 3.53 -17.76 18.70
CA CYS A 93 4.17 -18.28 17.50
C CYS A 93 3.67 -17.58 16.24
N PHE A 94 2.35 -17.44 16.09
CA PHE A 94 1.75 -16.75 14.96
C PHE A 94 2.24 -15.30 14.89
N ALA A 95 2.17 -14.56 16.01
CA ALA A 95 2.58 -13.17 16.09
C ALA A 95 4.09 -12.99 15.80
N TYR A 96 4.94 -13.87 16.28
CA TYR A 96 6.38 -13.86 15.99
C TYR A 96 6.65 -14.10 14.50
N GLY A 97 6.01 -15.13 13.91
CA GLY A 97 6.11 -15.39 12.47
C GLY A 97 5.58 -14.23 11.62
N ALA A 98 4.45 -13.65 12.02
CA ALA A 98 3.86 -12.49 11.37
C ALA A 98 4.77 -11.25 11.44
N ALA A 99 5.40 -10.97 12.59
CA ALA A 99 6.33 -9.85 12.73
C ALA A 99 7.57 -9.99 11.83
N ILE A 100 8.18 -11.17 11.82
CA ILE A 100 9.34 -11.45 10.95
C ILE A 100 8.94 -11.40 9.47
N GLY A 101 7.81 -12.01 9.13
CA GLY A 101 7.28 -12.01 7.78
C GLY A 101 6.98 -10.60 7.28
N ALA A 102 6.31 -9.80 8.10
CA ALA A 102 6.01 -8.39 7.79
C ALA A 102 7.29 -7.57 7.57
N ALA A 103 8.29 -7.71 8.45
CA ALA A 103 9.55 -7.00 8.30
C ALA A 103 10.31 -7.39 7.01
N LYS A 104 10.41 -8.68 6.72
CA LYS A 104 11.04 -9.17 5.48
C LYS A 104 10.27 -8.72 4.25
N GLY A 105 8.95 -8.86 4.27
CA GLY A 105 8.07 -8.45 3.19
C GLY A 105 8.14 -6.95 2.93
N ALA A 106 8.13 -6.12 3.97
CA ALA A 106 8.26 -4.67 3.87
C ALA A 106 9.56 -4.26 3.16
N VAL A 107 10.70 -4.83 3.58
CA VAL A 107 12.00 -4.51 2.96
C VAL A 107 12.06 -4.97 1.51
N SER A 108 11.68 -6.20 1.22
CA SER A 108 11.70 -6.72 -0.16
C SER A 108 10.70 -6.00 -1.06
N GLY A 109 9.52 -5.67 -0.54
CA GLY A 109 8.50 -4.92 -1.23
C GLY A 109 8.94 -3.49 -1.53
N ALA A 110 9.56 -2.80 -0.56
CA ALA A 110 10.10 -1.45 -0.78
C ALA A 110 11.16 -1.41 -1.88
N ILE A 111 12.09 -2.38 -1.89
CA ILE A 111 13.12 -2.47 -2.92
C ILE A 111 12.49 -2.76 -4.29
N GLY A 112 11.59 -3.74 -4.38
CA GLY A 112 10.90 -4.08 -5.61
C GLY A 112 10.05 -2.93 -6.13
N GLY A 113 9.31 -2.27 -5.25
CA GLY A 113 8.48 -1.13 -5.56
C GLY A 113 9.28 0.09 -6.04
N ALA A 114 10.43 0.37 -5.42
CA ALA A 114 11.31 1.45 -5.87
C ALA A 114 11.82 1.19 -7.31
N ILE A 115 12.25 -0.03 -7.58
CA ILE A 115 12.76 -0.40 -8.91
C ILE A 115 11.65 -0.30 -9.96
N SER A 116 10.48 -0.87 -9.68
CA SER A 116 9.36 -0.83 -10.62
C SER A 116 8.86 0.59 -10.86
N GLY A 117 8.73 1.42 -9.82
CA GLY A 117 8.33 2.82 -9.96
C GLY A 117 9.30 3.63 -10.82
N ALA A 118 10.60 3.47 -10.61
CA ALA A 118 11.62 4.13 -11.44
C ALA A 118 11.55 3.69 -12.91
N ILE A 119 11.40 2.37 -13.16
CA ILE A 119 11.31 1.82 -14.51
C ILE A 119 10.02 2.28 -15.21
N GLU A 120 8.89 2.25 -14.52
CA GLU A 120 7.61 2.73 -15.06
C GLU A 120 7.68 4.19 -15.46
N SER A 121 8.26 5.04 -14.59
CA SER A 121 8.48 6.45 -14.89
C SER A 121 9.35 6.62 -16.15
N ARG A 122 10.43 5.85 -16.26
CA ARG A 122 11.32 5.87 -17.43
C ARG A 122 10.62 5.45 -18.71
N ILE A 123 9.77 4.43 -18.65
CA ILE A 123 9.00 3.94 -19.80
C ILE A 123 7.95 4.98 -20.21
N ALA A 124 7.26 5.56 -19.26
CA ALA A 124 6.17 6.51 -19.51
C ALA A 124 6.66 7.86 -20.06
N THR A 125 7.79 8.36 -19.56
CA THR A 125 8.29 9.71 -19.91
C THR A 125 9.39 9.73 -20.97
N GLY A 126 10.00 8.56 -21.24
CA GLY A 126 11.19 8.46 -22.09
C GLY A 126 12.47 9.05 -21.46
N SER A 127 12.39 9.63 -20.25
CA SER A 127 13.47 10.28 -19.50
C SER A 127 13.63 9.67 -18.10
N TRP A 128 14.76 9.95 -17.43
CA TRP A 128 14.95 9.65 -16.02
C TRP A 128 14.46 10.78 -15.09
N ASP A 129 13.92 11.87 -15.68
CA ASP A 129 13.34 12.95 -14.91
C ASP A 129 12.09 12.45 -14.16
N GLY A 130 12.05 12.70 -12.85
CA GLY A 130 10.98 12.18 -11.98
C GLY A 130 11.09 10.70 -11.57
N ALA A 131 12.11 9.97 -12.06
CA ALA A 131 12.28 8.55 -11.69
C ALA A 131 12.56 8.37 -10.18
N LEU A 132 13.23 9.33 -9.54
CA LEU A 132 13.46 9.28 -8.09
C LEU A 132 12.16 9.41 -7.29
N GLU A 133 11.29 10.34 -7.69
CA GLU A 133 9.97 10.52 -7.06
C GLU A 133 9.12 9.26 -7.24
N ALA A 134 9.03 8.74 -8.45
CA ALA A 134 8.33 7.49 -8.75
C ALA A 134 8.91 6.27 -8.00
N ALA A 135 10.23 6.25 -7.78
CA ALA A 135 10.87 5.22 -6.97
C ALA A 135 10.47 5.33 -5.49
N ILE A 136 10.40 6.54 -4.94
CA ILE A 136 9.98 6.78 -3.54
C ILE A 136 8.52 6.34 -3.34
N ASP A 137 7.65 6.70 -4.27
CA ASP A 137 6.24 6.31 -4.23
C ASP A 137 6.08 4.79 -4.34
N GLY A 138 6.76 4.19 -5.31
CA GLY A 138 6.79 2.74 -5.48
C GLY A 138 7.37 2.02 -4.26
N ALA A 139 8.40 2.59 -3.62
CA ALA A 139 8.96 2.05 -2.39
C ALA A 139 7.95 2.06 -1.24
N ALA A 140 7.17 3.14 -1.09
CA ALA A 140 6.15 3.25 -0.05
C ALA A 140 4.99 2.27 -0.26
N ASP A 141 4.53 2.11 -1.51
CA ASP A 141 3.53 1.11 -1.87
C ASP A 141 4.02 -0.32 -1.65
N GLY A 142 5.22 -0.61 -2.10
CA GLY A 142 5.87 -1.89 -1.92
C GLY A 142 6.12 -2.22 -0.45
N PHE A 143 6.51 -1.23 0.37
CA PHE A 143 6.69 -1.40 1.81
C PHE A 143 5.38 -1.82 2.48
N LEU A 144 4.29 -1.10 2.22
CA LEU A 144 2.99 -1.42 2.79
C LEU A 144 2.47 -2.79 2.32
N GLY A 145 2.44 -3.02 1.01
CA GLY A 145 1.99 -4.28 0.44
C GLY A 145 2.82 -5.48 0.91
N GLY A 146 4.14 -5.30 0.97
CA GLY A 146 5.07 -6.30 1.48
C GLY A 146 4.88 -6.58 2.97
N ALA A 147 4.64 -5.53 3.79
CA ALA A 147 4.36 -5.70 5.22
C ALA A 147 3.06 -6.50 5.44
N ILE A 148 1.98 -6.17 4.72
CA ILE A 148 0.70 -6.88 4.83
C ILE A 148 0.84 -8.34 4.37
N GLY A 149 1.38 -8.56 3.17
CA GLY A 149 1.57 -9.90 2.62
C GLY A 149 2.50 -10.76 3.50
N GLY A 150 3.59 -10.18 3.95
CA GLY A 150 4.54 -10.83 4.85
C GLY A 150 3.96 -11.15 6.21
N PHE A 151 3.12 -10.27 6.77
CA PHE A 151 2.39 -10.51 8.02
C PHE A 151 1.51 -11.77 7.92
N ILE A 152 0.72 -11.86 6.86
CA ILE A 152 -0.20 -12.99 6.66
C ILE A 152 0.59 -14.26 6.43
N VAL A 153 1.51 -14.28 5.48
CA VAL A 153 2.29 -15.47 5.12
C VAL A 153 3.16 -15.90 6.29
N GLY A 154 3.88 -14.98 6.94
CA GLY A 154 4.76 -15.28 8.06
C GLY A 154 4.01 -15.84 9.27
N GLY A 155 2.82 -15.32 9.56
CA GLY A 155 1.96 -15.86 10.62
C GLY A 155 1.48 -17.27 10.32
N LEU A 156 1.00 -17.50 9.10
CA LEU A 156 0.45 -18.80 8.70
C LEU A 156 1.51 -19.90 8.51
N THR A 157 2.73 -19.52 8.10
CA THR A 157 3.83 -20.47 7.84
C THR A 157 4.77 -20.66 9.03
N SER A 158 4.50 -20.00 10.15
CA SER A 158 5.34 -20.12 11.34
C SER A 158 5.40 -21.57 11.83
N PRO A 159 6.59 -22.18 11.86
CA PRO A 159 6.72 -23.55 12.33
C PRO A 159 6.31 -23.64 13.80
N ASN A 160 5.54 -24.64 14.15
CA ASN A 160 5.02 -24.93 15.50
C ASN A 160 3.78 -24.16 15.97
N CYS A 161 3.17 -23.28 15.18
CA CYS A 161 1.92 -22.63 15.57
C CYS A 161 0.70 -23.60 15.54
N PHE A 162 0.81 -24.67 14.76
CA PHE A 162 -0.26 -25.66 14.60
C PHE A 162 0.04 -27.03 15.25
N VAL A 163 1.15 -27.15 15.96
CA VAL A 163 1.53 -28.39 16.66
C VAL A 163 1.27 -28.27 18.19
N ALA A 164 0.14 -27.69 18.56
CA ALA A 164 -0.30 -27.70 19.95
C ALA A 164 -1.41 -28.77 20.12
N GLY A 165 -1.02 -30.02 20.07
CA GLY A 165 -1.93 -31.17 20.27
C GLY A 165 -1.27 -32.40 20.84
N THR A 166 0.04 -32.39 21.16
CA THR A 166 0.68 -33.47 21.88
C THR A 166 0.83 -33.07 23.35
N PRO A 167 0.19 -33.81 24.29
CA PRO A 167 0.41 -33.58 25.70
C PRO A 167 1.88 -33.87 26.02
N ILE A 168 2.51 -32.94 26.75
CA ILE A 168 3.83 -33.15 27.33
C ILE A 168 3.70 -34.34 28.25
N GLN A 169 4.27 -35.47 27.88
CA GLN A 169 4.45 -36.60 28.81
C GLN A 169 5.53 -36.17 29.80
N THR A 170 5.13 -35.83 31.00
CA THR A 170 6.02 -35.71 32.14
C THR A 170 6.35 -37.10 32.59
N GLU A 171 7.58 -37.56 32.38
CA GLU A 171 8.25 -38.57 33.20
C GLU A 171 9.13 -37.87 34.20
#